data_d9da04cb6252d358ac922e4329bb9407
#
_entry.id   d9da04cb6252d358ac922e4329bb9407
#
_cell.length_a   1.000
_cell.length_b   1.000
_cell.length_c   1.000
_cell.angle_alpha   90.00
_cell.angle_beta   90.00
_cell.angle_gamma   90.00
#
_symmetry.space_group_name_H-M   'P 1'
#
loop_
_entity.id
_entity.type
_entity.pdbx_description
1 polymer ?
#
loop_
_entity_poly.entity_id
_entity_poly.type
_entity_poly.pdbx_seq_one_letter_code
_entity_poly.pdbx_strand_id
1 'polypeptide(L)'
;MLKRKIDSYIRNYYEITRNALLITGARQIGKTYSIREFGRSFKSFVEINFVDNPDAVDVFKNAKSSADILLRLSAMTTLPLIKGETLIFFDEVQKCPEIVTAIKFLVDEGSYRYILSGSLLGVELKNLRSEPVGYMGVKDMYPLDFEEFISCVGINEKVIEALRKAWENRMPVDEFVHNKIMELFRLYLVVGGMPAAVNKYIDSNNLQEVMVVQQDIIRLYKRDIAQYDPDNKLYIEEIFNLIPPELNAKNKRFILKRLNENAKFERYQNSFLWLKNAGVALPVYNVEEPKIPLLLARSRNLFKLFQSDVGLLAAQYAEGIQLRIIKGDKDINFGSIYENAVAQELIAHGLEPYYYNNKKRGELDFVVEIGGKVLPIEVKSGKDYDVHHALSNMMDCDEYKLVEAVVFNNDNMRVSAKVVYAPIYMIMFLEKNDVAPIYYKVDLSMLQ
;
A
#
# COMPACT_ATOMS: atom_id res chain seq x y z
N MET A 1 14.32 5.83 -15.14
CA MET A 1 12.98 5.20 -15.23
C MET A 1 12.81 4.27 -14.05
N LEU A 2 11.82 4.50 -13.19
CA LEU A 2 11.59 3.65 -12.02
C LEU A 2 10.92 2.34 -12.47
N LYS A 3 11.53 1.20 -12.18
CA LYS A 3 10.88 -0.11 -12.37
C LYS A 3 9.89 -0.34 -11.23
N ARG A 4 8.68 -0.78 -11.56
CA ARG A 4 7.62 -1.01 -10.59
C ARG A 4 7.08 -2.45 -10.69
N LYS A 5 6.77 -3.05 -9.55
CA LYS A 5 6.11 -4.37 -9.48
C LYS A 5 4.77 -4.37 -10.23
N ILE A 6 4.05 -3.24 -10.22
CA ILE A 6 2.79 -3.06 -10.96
C ILE A 6 2.96 -3.24 -12.47
N ASP A 7 4.13 -2.92 -13.05
CA ASP A 7 4.36 -3.05 -14.50
C ASP A 7 4.30 -4.52 -14.95
N SER A 8 4.87 -5.42 -14.15
CA SER A 8 4.77 -6.87 -14.37
C SER A 8 3.37 -7.40 -14.10
N TYR A 9 2.71 -6.87 -13.06
CA TYR A 9 1.33 -7.25 -12.74
C TYR A 9 0.37 -6.92 -13.90
N ILE A 10 0.45 -5.72 -14.49
CA ILE A 10 -0.40 -5.33 -15.63
C ILE A 10 -0.20 -6.27 -16.80
N ARG A 11 1.04 -6.60 -17.14
CA ARG A 11 1.35 -7.55 -18.25
C ARG A 11 0.73 -8.91 -17.99
N ASN A 12 1.02 -9.51 -16.85
CA ASN A 12 0.51 -10.84 -16.46
C ASN A 12 -1.03 -10.86 -16.41
N TYR A 13 -1.66 -9.78 -15.95
CA TYR A 13 -3.12 -9.67 -15.91
C TYR A 13 -3.72 -9.82 -17.32
N TYR A 14 -3.18 -9.10 -18.32
CA TYR A 14 -3.71 -9.14 -19.68
C TYR A 14 -3.27 -10.36 -20.48
N GLU A 15 -2.34 -11.17 -20.01
CA GLU A 15 -2.05 -12.51 -20.53
C GLU A 15 -3.15 -13.52 -20.15
N ILE A 16 -3.74 -13.36 -18.97
CA ILE A 16 -4.70 -14.32 -18.40
C ILE A 16 -6.15 -13.94 -18.74
N THR A 17 -6.47 -12.64 -18.82
CA THR A 17 -7.86 -12.18 -18.99
C THR A 17 -8.00 -11.03 -19.98
N ARG A 18 -9.24 -10.86 -20.48
CA ARG A 18 -9.64 -9.70 -21.28
C ARG A 18 -10.43 -8.66 -20.50
N ASN A 19 -10.68 -8.90 -19.23
CA ASN A 19 -11.38 -7.96 -18.36
C ASN A 19 -10.64 -6.63 -18.29
N ALA A 20 -11.37 -5.57 -18.01
CA ALA A 20 -10.75 -4.28 -17.71
C ALA A 20 -9.95 -4.36 -16.41
N LEU A 21 -8.92 -3.53 -16.28
CA LEU A 21 -8.16 -3.40 -15.04
C LEU A 21 -8.29 -1.97 -14.51
N LEU A 22 -8.74 -1.86 -13.26
CA LEU A 22 -8.78 -0.60 -12.53
C LEU A 22 -7.59 -0.53 -11.56
N ILE A 23 -6.71 0.47 -11.75
CA ILE A 23 -5.60 0.75 -10.83
C ILE A 23 -5.99 1.91 -9.91
N THR A 24 -6.05 1.61 -8.61
CA THR A 24 -6.40 2.57 -7.56
C THR A 24 -5.18 2.92 -6.70
N GLY A 25 -5.31 3.94 -5.87
CA GLY A 25 -4.27 4.34 -4.92
C GLY A 25 -4.07 5.86 -4.86
N ALA A 26 -3.23 6.32 -3.94
CA ALA A 26 -3.00 7.73 -3.67
C ALA A 26 -2.59 8.53 -4.91
N ARG A 27 -2.71 9.85 -4.84
CA ARG A 27 -2.17 10.73 -5.88
C ARG A 27 -0.64 10.66 -5.92
N GLN A 28 -0.08 10.87 -7.12
CA GLN A 28 1.37 10.96 -7.39
C GLN A 28 2.19 9.69 -7.12
N ILE A 29 1.55 8.52 -6.98
CA ILE A 29 2.27 7.23 -6.83
C ILE A 29 2.69 6.59 -8.17
N GLY A 30 2.37 7.23 -9.31
CA GLY A 30 2.83 6.80 -10.64
C GLY A 30 1.84 5.96 -11.44
N LYS A 31 0.55 5.89 -11.10
CA LYS A 31 -0.48 5.12 -11.83
C LYS A 31 -0.47 5.38 -13.32
N THR A 32 -0.71 6.63 -13.71
CA THR A 32 -0.76 7.09 -15.11
C THR A 32 0.54 6.77 -15.84
N TYR A 33 1.69 6.91 -15.17
CA TYR A 33 3.00 6.61 -15.75
C TYR A 33 3.13 5.11 -16.11
N SER A 34 2.88 4.20 -15.19
CA SER A 34 2.95 2.75 -15.44
C SER A 34 1.96 2.31 -16.52
N ILE A 35 0.77 2.90 -16.56
CA ILE A 35 -0.22 2.60 -17.63
C ILE A 35 0.25 3.08 -18.98
N ARG A 36 0.81 4.29 -19.07
CA ARG A 36 1.38 4.83 -20.33
C ARG A 36 2.54 3.96 -20.85
N GLU A 37 3.41 3.48 -19.94
CA GLU A 37 4.49 2.57 -20.32
C GLU A 37 3.95 1.24 -20.86
N PHE A 38 2.92 0.68 -20.24
CA PHE A 38 2.25 -0.50 -20.78
C PHE A 38 1.58 -0.22 -22.13
N GLY A 39 0.96 0.96 -22.29
CA GLY A 39 0.31 1.41 -23.53
C GLY A 39 1.25 1.45 -24.75
N ARG A 40 2.56 1.68 -24.53
CA ARG A 40 3.57 1.65 -25.61
C ARG A 40 3.72 0.29 -26.30
N SER A 41 3.24 -0.77 -25.68
CA SER A 41 3.26 -2.11 -26.28
C SER A 41 2.13 -2.34 -27.30
N PHE A 42 1.17 -1.42 -27.41
CA PHE A 42 0.05 -1.48 -28.34
C PHE A 42 0.33 -0.65 -29.60
N LYS A 43 -0.29 -1.02 -30.73
CA LYS A 43 -0.21 -0.23 -31.96
C LYS A 43 -0.94 1.11 -31.85
N SER A 44 -2.00 1.15 -31.05
CA SER A 44 -2.73 2.38 -30.74
C SER A 44 -2.98 2.44 -29.23
N PHE A 45 -2.70 3.60 -28.65
CA PHE A 45 -2.94 3.88 -27.25
C PHE A 45 -3.77 5.16 -27.14
N VAL A 46 -5.00 5.03 -26.70
CA VAL A 46 -5.94 6.14 -26.54
C VAL A 46 -6.12 6.43 -25.06
N GLU A 47 -5.70 7.61 -24.65
CA GLU A 47 -5.85 8.10 -23.26
C GLU A 47 -6.95 9.15 -23.18
N ILE A 48 -7.86 8.99 -22.26
CA ILE A 48 -8.95 9.93 -21.95
C ILE A 48 -8.89 10.26 -20.46
N ASN A 49 -8.43 11.48 -20.16
CA ASN A 49 -8.36 11.98 -18.80
C ASN A 49 -9.59 12.89 -18.54
N PHE A 50 -10.41 12.51 -17.56
CA PHE A 50 -11.64 13.21 -17.26
C PHE A 50 -11.45 14.52 -16.48
N VAL A 51 -10.26 14.81 -15.98
CA VAL A 51 -9.90 16.10 -15.40
C VAL A 51 -9.48 17.09 -16.49
N ASP A 52 -8.64 16.63 -17.42
CA ASP A 52 -8.13 17.47 -18.52
C ASP A 52 -9.19 17.70 -19.61
N ASN A 53 -10.09 16.73 -19.77
CA ASN A 53 -11.19 16.78 -20.74
C ASN A 53 -12.54 16.46 -20.07
N PRO A 54 -13.15 17.43 -19.37
CA PRO A 54 -14.42 17.21 -18.68
C PRO A 54 -15.58 16.83 -19.62
N ASP A 55 -15.56 17.28 -20.87
CA ASP A 55 -16.60 16.97 -21.87
C ASP A 55 -16.61 15.49 -22.26
N ALA A 56 -15.51 14.76 -22.00
CA ALA A 56 -15.43 13.32 -22.24
C ALA A 56 -16.47 12.51 -21.43
N VAL A 57 -17.00 13.07 -20.35
CA VAL A 57 -18.09 12.46 -19.56
C VAL A 57 -19.34 12.27 -20.42
N ASP A 58 -19.58 13.14 -21.41
CA ASP A 58 -20.76 13.07 -22.27
C ASP A 58 -20.76 11.86 -23.21
N VAL A 59 -19.59 11.23 -23.42
CA VAL A 59 -19.48 9.95 -24.16
C VAL A 59 -20.32 8.88 -23.50
N PHE A 60 -20.35 8.86 -22.16
CA PHE A 60 -21.01 7.82 -21.36
C PHE A 60 -22.43 8.18 -20.94
N LYS A 61 -22.75 9.49 -20.89
CA LYS A 61 -24.09 9.95 -20.58
C LYS A 61 -25.09 9.54 -21.65
N ASN A 62 -26.17 8.90 -21.20
CA ASN A 62 -27.26 8.45 -22.07
C ASN A 62 -26.84 7.53 -23.22
N ALA A 63 -25.67 6.90 -23.14
CA ALA A 63 -25.27 5.88 -24.12
C ALA A 63 -26.20 4.66 -24.00
N LYS A 64 -26.69 4.21 -25.15
CA LYS A 64 -27.66 3.09 -25.21
C LYS A 64 -26.99 1.75 -25.45
N SER A 65 -25.77 1.76 -25.98
CA SER A 65 -25.02 0.55 -26.34
C SER A 65 -23.52 0.80 -26.35
N SER A 66 -22.72 -0.28 -26.36
CA SER A 66 -21.26 -0.23 -26.58
C SER A 66 -20.92 0.42 -27.93
N ALA A 67 -21.73 0.18 -28.99
CA ALA A 67 -21.53 0.79 -30.29
C ALA A 67 -21.65 2.32 -30.24
N ASP A 68 -22.61 2.87 -29.51
CA ASP A 68 -22.75 4.32 -29.30
C ASP A 68 -21.53 4.89 -28.60
N ILE A 69 -21.04 4.23 -27.56
CA ILE A 69 -19.85 4.67 -26.81
C ILE A 69 -18.62 4.66 -27.73
N LEU A 70 -18.40 3.56 -28.47
CA LEU A 70 -17.26 3.42 -29.37
C LEU A 70 -17.29 4.42 -30.53
N LEU A 71 -18.48 4.72 -31.07
CA LEU A 71 -18.64 5.76 -32.07
C LEU A 71 -18.23 7.14 -31.53
N ARG A 72 -18.70 7.49 -30.35
CA ARG A 72 -18.37 8.76 -29.70
C ARG A 72 -16.88 8.84 -29.34
N LEU A 73 -16.27 7.74 -28.83
CA LEU A 73 -14.85 7.65 -28.59
C LEU A 73 -14.05 7.85 -29.87
N SER A 74 -14.46 7.22 -30.97
CA SER A 74 -13.82 7.40 -32.28
C SER A 74 -13.90 8.84 -32.80
N ALA A 75 -14.96 9.56 -32.46
CA ALA A 75 -15.11 10.96 -32.84
C ALA A 75 -14.26 11.92 -31.98
N MET A 76 -13.94 11.53 -30.77
CA MET A 76 -13.13 12.34 -29.84
C MET A 76 -11.63 12.17 -30.01
N THR A 77 -11.17 11.02 -30.49
CA THR A 77 -9.75 10.73 -30.61
C THR A 77 -9.24 10.93 -32.05
N THR A 78 -8.04 11.47 -32.17
CA THR A 78 -7.33 11.55 -33.45
C THR A 78 -6.59 10.25 -33.81
N LEU A 79 -6.44 9.34 -32.84
CA LEU A 79 -5.79 8.05 -33.02
C LEU A 79 -6.79 6.99 -33.48
N PRO A 80 -6.39 6.09 -34.39
CA PRO A 80 -7.28 5.05 -34.87
C PRO A 80 -7.57 4.00 -33.80
N LEU A 81 -8.81 3.57 -33.67
CA LEU A 81 -9.21 2.42 -32.87
C LEU A 81 -9.06 1.14 -33.68
N ILE A 82 -7.96 0.40 -33.48
CA ILE A 82 -7.62 -0.84 -34.19
C ILE A 82 -8.06 -2.04 -33.35
N LYS A 83 -8.99 -2.84 -33.86
CA LYS A 83 -9.51 -4.03 -33.17
C LYS A 83 -8.38 -5.00 -32.77
N GLY A 84 -8.37 -5.38 -31.49
CA GLY A 84 -7.37 -6.27 -30.89
C GLY A 84 -6.01 -5.65 -30.60
N GLU A 85 -5.73 -4.44 -31.11
CA GLU A 85 -4.40 -3.80 -31.06
C GLU A 85 -4.43 -2.40 -30.39
N THR A 86 -5.58 -1.97 -29.85
CA THR A 86 -5.73 -0.71 -29.13
C THR A 86 -5.93 -0.96 -27.63
N LEU A 87 -5.17 -0.23 -26.82
CA LEU A 87 -5.45 -0.03 -25.40
C LEU A 87 -6.15 1.31 -25.21
N ILE A 88 -7.31 1.29 -24.57
CA ILE A 88 -8.05 2.50 -24.19
C ILE A 88 -7.86 2.70 -22.69
N PHE A 89 -7.30 3.84 -22.32
CA PHE A 89 -7.02 4.22 -20.94
C PHE A 89 -7.95 5.35 -20.51
N PHE A 90 -8.72 5.09 -19.44
CA PHE A 90 -9.57 6.08 -18.78
C PHE A 90 -8.91 6.53 -17.49
N ASP A 91 -8.43 7.77 -17.44
CA ASP A 91 -7.75 8.33 -16.28
C ASP A 91 -8.68 9.23 -15.46
N GLU A 92 -8.48 9.24 -14.14
CA GLU A 92 -9.27 10.02 -13.16
C GLU A 92 -10.78 9.68 -13.22
N VAL A 93 -11.10 8.36 -13.28
CA VAL A 93 -12.48 7.86 -13.49
C VAL A 93 -13.46 8.23 -12.37
N GLN A 94 -12.98 8.72 -11.22
CA GLN A 94 -13.87 9.30 -10.20
C GLN A 94 -14.61 10.55 -10.70
N LYS A 95 -14.15 11.18 -11.77
CA LYS A 95 -14.85 12.31 -12.43
C LYS A 95 -15.94 11.87 -13.42
N CYS A 96 -15.96 10.58 -13.76
CA CYS A 96 -16.96 9.97 -14.66
C CYS A 96 -17.42 8.60 -14.10
N PRO A 97 -18.22 8.55 -13.03
CA PRO A 97 -18.67 7.30 -12.44
C PRO A 97 -19.43 6.39 -13.42
N GLU A 98 -20.04 6.96 -14.46
CA GLU A 98 -20.77 6.24 -15.49
C GLU A 98 -19.91 5.22 -16.24
N ILE A 99 -18.59 5.46 -16.39
CA ILE A 99 -17.68 4.54 -17.06
C ILE A 99 -17.61 3.20 -16.34
N VAL A 100 -17.68 3.19 -15.01
CA VAL A 100 -17.61 1.95 -14.21
C VAL A 100 -18.82 1.05 -14.51
N THR A 101 -19.98 1.64 -14.77
CA THR A 101 -21.17 0.87 -15.21
C THR A 101 -21.07 0.47 -16.68
N ALA A 102 -20.54 1.35 -17.52
CA ALA A 102 -20.42 1.14 -18.97
C ALA A 102 -19.35 0.10 -19.34
N ILE A 103 -18.33 -0.08 -18.50
CA ILE A 103 -17.17 -0.95 -18.81
C ILE A 103 -17.58 -2.39 -19.09
N LYS A 104 -18.66 -2.88 -18.46
CA LYS A 104 -19.21 -4.20 -18.73
C LYS A 104 -19.55 -4.38 -20.23
N PHE A 105 -20.27 -3.43 -20.80
CA PHE A 105 -20.69 -3.51 -22.21
C PHE A 105 -19.51 -3.40 -23.18
N LEU A 106 -18.49 -2.63 -22.80
CA LEU A 106 -17.28 -2.47 -23.59
C LEU A 106 -16.41 -3.73 -23.55
N VAL A 107 -16.31 -4.40 -22.43
CA VAL A 107 -15.60 -5.67 -22.27
C VAL A 107 -16.31 -6.80 -23.01
N ASP A 108 -17.64 -6.88 -22.91
CA ASP A 108 -18.48 -7.87 -23.63
C ASP A 108 -18.36 -7.71 -25.15
N GLU A 109 -18.27 -6.48 -25.65
CA GLU A 109 -18.07 -6.20 -27.08
C GLU A 109 -16.71 -6.73 -27.58
N GLY A 110 -15.66 -6.67 -26.74
CA GLY A 110 -14.41 -7.42 -26.89
C GLY A 110 -13.44 -6.91 -27.95
N SER A 111 -13.69 -5.77 -28.61
CA SER A 111 -12.80 -5.23 -29.66
C SER A 111 -11.51 -4.64 -29.11
N TYR A 112 -11.48 -4.12 -27.90
CA TYR A 112 -10.36 -3.37 -27.35
C TYR A 112 -9.99 -3.84 -25.93
N ARG A 113 -8.81 -3.42 -25.45
CA ARG A 113 -8.40 -3.56 -24.05
C ARG A 113 -8.69 -2.27 -23.33
N TYR A 114 -9.12 -2.37 -22.07
CA TYR A 114 -9.50 -1.22 -21.26
C TYR A 114 -8.76 -1.24 -19.95
N ILE A 115 -8.06 -0.13 -19.63
CA ILE A 115 -7.45 0.10 -18.34
C ILE A 115 -7.98 1.41 -17.76
N LEU A 116 -8.19 1.43 -16.47
CA LEU A 116 -8.75 2.57 -15.77
C LEU A 116 -7.80 2.97 -14.64
N SER A 117 -7.75 4.24 -14.31
CA SER A 117 -7.13 4.69 -13.07
C SER A 117 -7.97 5.74 -12.35
N GLY A 118 -7.79 5.79 -11.04
CA GLY A 118 -8.40 6.83 -10.25
C GLY A 118 -7.77 6.95 -8.87
N SER A 119 -7.71 8.17 -8.38
CA SER A 119 -7.41 8.48 -7.00
C SER A 119 -8.73 8.64 -6.24
N LEU A 120 -8.81 8.23 -4.98
CA LEU A 120 -10.00 8.43 -4.13
C LEU A 120 -11.27 7.62 -4.51
N LEU A 121 -11.13 6.60 -5.37
CA LEU A 121 -12.26 5.81 -5.87
C LEU A 121 -13.11 5.19 -4.75
N GLY A 122 -12.52 4.77 -3.65
CA GLY A 122 -13.26 4.21 -2.51
C GLY A 122 -14.20 5.20 -1.83
N VAL A 123 -14.03 6.51 -2.04
CA VAL A 123 -14.90 7.55 -1.46
C VAL A 123 -16.05 7.89 -2.41
N GLU A 124 -15.79 7.95 -3.71
CA GLU A 124 -16.77 8.42 -4.72
C GLU A 124 -17.63 7.31 -5.32
N LEU A 125 -17.12 6.07 -5.38
CA LEU A 125 -17.87 4.94 -5.93
C LEU A 125 -19.03 4.44 -5.05
N LYS A 126 -19.19 4.97 -3.84
CA LYS A 126 -20.34 4.63 -2.95
C LYS A 126 -21.71 4.86 -3.57
N ASN A 127 -21.78 5.69 -4.63
CA ASN A 127 -23.01 6.03 -5.32
C ASN A 127 -23.24 5.26 -6.62
N LEU A 128 -22.39 4.28 -6.95
CA LEU A 128 -22.58 3.45 -8.14
C LEU A 128 -23.76 2.51 -7.99
N ARG A 129 -24.63 2.51 -9.00
CA ARG A 129 -25.80 1.63 -9.06
C ARG A 129 -25.45 0.16 -9.23
N SER A 130 -24.24 -0.17 -9.70
CA SER A 130 -23.78 -1.55 -9.92
C SER A 130 -22.26 -1.60 -10.08
N GLU A 131 -21.59 -2.42 -9.30
CA GLU A 131 -20.19 -2.79 -9.58
C GLU A 131 -20.17 -3.84 -10.70
N PRO A 132 -19.26 -3.70 -11.69
CA PRO A 132 -19.17 -4.64 -12.81
C PRO A 132 -18.43 -5.93 -12.39
N VAL A 133 -19.00 -6.67 -11.46
CA VAL A 133 -18.44 -7.94 -10.98
C VAL A 133 -18.22 -8.88 -12.16
N GLY A 134 -17.00 -9.44 -12.29
CA GLY A 134 -16.62 -10.35 -13.36
C GLY A 134 -16.14 -9.71 -14.67
N TYR A 135 -16.19 -8.37 -14.79
CA TYR A 135 -15.75 -7.63 -15.99
C TYR A 135 -14.52 -6.72 -15.74
N MET A 136 -14.21 -6.47 -14.50
CA MET A 136 -13.13 -5.57 -14.11
C MET A 136 -12.40 -6.14 -12.89
N GLY A 137 -11.07 -6.27 -13.02
CA GLY A 137 -10.19 -6.49 -11.87
C GLY A 137 -9.81 -5.16 -11.23
N VAL A 138 -9.55 -5.17 -9.93
CA VAL A 138 -9.07 -3.99 -9.19
C VAL A 138 -7.71 -4.31 -8.60
N LYS A 139 -6.75 -3.40 -8.76
CA LYS A 139 -5.42 -3.49 -8.17
C LYS A 139 -5.06 -2.18 -7.48
N ASP A 140 -4.81 -2.27 -6.18
CA ASP A 140 -4.25 -1.15 -5.43
C ASP A 140 -2.76 -1.00 -5.72
N MET A 141 -2.34 0.23 -5.95
CA MET A 141 -0.96 0.65 -6.12
C MET A 141 -0.55 1.52 -4.94
N TYR A 142 0.66 1.27 -4.45
CA TYR A 142 1.23 1.97 -3.30
C TYR A 142 2.48 2.77 -3.72
N PRO A 143 3.05 3.65 -2.88
CA PRO A 143 4.41 4.16 -3.06
C PRO A 143 5.41 3.02 -3.28
N LEU A 144 6.61 3.29 -3.78
CA LEU A 144 7.64 2.25 -3.93
C LEU A 144 7.89 1.57 -2.58
N ASP A 145 7.84 0.24 -2.57
CA ASP A 145 8.34 -0.54 -1.46
C ASP A 145 9.88 -0.53 -1.42
N PHE A 146 10.48 -1.10 -0.39
CA PHE A 146 11.93 -1.05 -0.23
C PHE A 146 12.67 -1.81 -1.34
N GLU A 147 12.16 -2.94 -1.83
CA GLU A 147 12.74 -3.69 -2.95
C GLU A 147 12.75 -2.87 -4.24
N GLU A 148 11.62 -2.21 -4.56
CA GLU A 148 11.53 -1.28 -5.69
C GLU A 148 12.50 -0.11 -5.54
N PHE A 149 12.60 0.47 -4.32
CA PHE A 149 13.51 1.58 -4.03
C PHE A 149 14.96 1.22 -4.28
N ILE A 150 15.46 0.10 -3.70
CA ILE A 150 16.87 -0.31 -3.88
C ILE A 150 17.19 -0.68 -5.34
N SER A 151 16.22 -1.27 -6.05
CA SER A 151 16.34 -1.53 -7.49
C SER A 151 16.46 -0.23 -8.30
N CYS A 152 15.70 0.80 -7.93
CA CYS A 152 15.72 2.11 -8.60
C CYS A 152 17.01 2.90 -8.33
N VAL A 153 17.60 2.79 -7.14
CA VAL A 153 18.90 3.41 -6.83
C VAL A 153 20.10 2.62 -7.36
N GLY A 154 19.86 1.52 -8.07
CA GLY A 154 20.88 0.80 -8.84
C GLY A 154 21.51 -0.41 -8.16
N ILE A 155 20.86 -0.98 -7.14
CA ILE A 155 21.33 -2.24 -6.56
C ILE A 155 21.15 -3.38 -7.57
N ASN A 156 22.22 -4.18 -7.72
CA ASN A 156 22.23 -5.31 -8.64
C ASN A 156 21.22 -6.38 -8.21
N GLU A 157 20.46 -6.91 -9.17
CA GLU A 157 19.45 -7.96 -8.95
C GLU A 157 20.01 -9.20 -8.27
N LYS A 158 21.29 -9.58 -8.56
CA LYS A 158 21.97 -10.68 -7.88
C LYS A 158 22.12 -10.48 -6.38
N VAL A 159 22.26 -9.22 -5.93
CA VAL A 159 22.29 -8.91 -4.49
C VAL A 159 20.92 -9.13 -3.89
N ILE A 160 19.86 -8.66 -4.55
CA ILE A 160 18.46 -8.84 -4.09
C ILE A 160 18.13 -10.34 -4.02
N GLU A 161 18.51 -11.12 -5.03
CA GLU A 161 18.34 -12.58 -5.03
C GLU A 161 19.12 -13.27 -3.89
N ALA A 162 20.34 -12.82 -3.60
CA ALA A 162 21.12 -13.35 -2.48
C ALA A 162 20.47 -13.05 -1.13
N LEU A 163 19.91 -11.84 -0.96
CA LEU A 163 19.14 -11.46 0.22
C LEU A 163 17.84 -12.29 0.35
N ARG A 164 17.14 -12.52 -0.76
CA ARG A 164 15.94 -13.38 -0.79
C ARG A 164 16.26 -14.82 -0.37
N LYS A 165 17.35 -15.39 -0.89
CA LYS A 165 17.81 -16.71 -0.49
C LYS A 165 18.21 -16.78 0.98
N ALA A 166 18.85 -15.74 1.52
CA ALA A 166 19.16 -15.65 2.94
C ALA A 166 17.89 -15.62 3.80
N TRP A 167 16.86 -14.87 3.38
CA TRP A 167 15.55 -14.86 4.03
C TRP A 167 14.87 -16.24 4.01
N GLU A 168 14.77 -16.87 2.85
CA GLU A 168 14.12 -18.17 2.66
C GLU A 168 14.80 -19.29 3.48
N ASN A 169 16.13 -19.29 3.52
CA ASN A 169 16.93 -20.30 4.22
C ASN A 169 17.22 -19.94 5.69
N ARG A 170 16.73 -18.79 6.18
CA ARG A 170 16.96 -18.29 7.55
C ARG A 170 18.47 -18.20 7.88
N MET A 171 19.26 -17.74 6.91
CA MET A 171 20.71 -17.65 7.02
C MET A 171 21.18 -16.21 7.16
N PRO A 172 22.28 -15.95 7.90
CA PRO A 172 22.87 -14.61 7.95
C PRO A 172 23.34 -14.15 6.57
N VAL A 173 23.21 -12.84 6.34
CA VAL A 173 23.76 -12.15 5.18
C VAL A 173 25.24 -11.85 5.43
N ASP A 174 26.05 -11.81 4.35
CA ASP A 174 27.41 -11.27 4.44
C ASP A 174 27.41 -9.91 5.15
N GLU A 175 28.34 -9.71 6.08
CA GLU A 175 28.33 -8.54 6.96
C GLU A 175 28.49 -7.21 6.20
N PHE A 176 29.31 -7.19 5.14
CA PHE A 176 29.49 -6.00 4.30
C PHE A 176 28.17 -5.69 3.56
N VAL A 177 27.52 -6.69 3.00
CA VAL A 177 26.22 -6.53 2.31
C VAL A 177 25.16 -6.07 3.30
N HIS A 178 25.08 -6.71 4.47
CA HIS A 178 24.14 -6.36 5.53
C HIS A 178 24.25 -4.87 5.90
N ASN A 179 25.48 -4.41 6.18
CA ASN A 179 25.73 -3.01 6.57
C ASN A 179 25.32 -2.02 5.46
N LYS A 180 25.60 -2.35 4.18
CA LYS A 180 25.24 -1.51 3.05
C LYS A 180 23.72 -1.44 2.80
N ILE A 181 23.03 -2.55 2.93
CA ILE A 181 21.57 -2.57 2.81
C ILE A 181 20.91 -1.85 4.00
N MET A 182 21.46 -1.93 5.22
CA MET A 182 21.01 -1.12 6.35
C MET A 182 21.20 0.38 6.15
N GLU A 183 22.29 0.81 5.50
CA GLU A 183 22.47 2.21 5.10
C GLU A 183 21.38 2.64 4.11
N LEU A 184 21.08 1.81 3.11
CA LEU A 184 20.01 2.08 2.14
C LEU A 184 18.63 2.07 2.78
N PHE A 185 18.38 1.19 3.75
CA PHE A 185 17.12 1.19 4.48
C PHE A 185 16.93 2.50 5.27
N ARG A 186 17.96 3.00 5.96
CA ARG A 186 17.90 4.30 6.62
C ARG A 186 17.67 5.44 5.64
N LEU A 187 18.25 5.37 4.46
CA LEU A 187 18.00 6.34 3.38
C LEU A 187 16.54 6.29 2.94
N TYR A 188 16.00 5.08 2.74
CA TYR A 188 14.58 4.87 2.41
C TYR A 188 13.63 5.44 3.46
N LEU A 189 13.96 5.35 4.75
CA LEU A 189 13.16 5.97 5.81
C LEU A 189 13.01 7.49 5.65
N VAL A 190 13.95 8.13 4.96
CA VAL A 190 13.96 9.59 4.74
C VAL A 190 13.42 9.96 3.36
N VAL A 191 13.83 9.25 2.31
CA VAL A 191 13.39 9.51 0.94
C VAL A 191 11.96 9.00 0.69
N GLY A 192 11.62 7.85 1.30
CA GLY A 192 10.35 7.18 1.09
C GLY A 192 10.24 6.53 -0.29
N GLY A 193 9.01 6.13 -0.61
CA GLY A 193 8.64 5.49 -1.88
C GLY A 193 7.84 6.39 -2.83
N MET A 194 7.65 7.67 -2.55
CA MET A 194 6.96 8.56 -3.49
C MET A 194 7.82 8.77 -4.75
N PRO A 195 7.31 8.43 -5.97
CA PRO A 195 8.13 8.47 -7.20
C PRO A 195 8.85 9.78 -7.46
N ALA A 196 8.19 10.91 -7.18
CA ALA A 196 8.80 12.23 -7.35
C ALA A 196 9.98 12.46 -6.40
N ALA A 197 9.86 12.00 -5.14
CA ALA A 197 10.92 12.08 -4.14
C ALA A 197 12.10 11.15 -4.49
N VAL A 198 11.81 9.91 -4.92
CA VAL A 198 12.83 8.95 -5.36
C VAL A 198 13.59 9.45 -6.59
N ASN A 199 12.89 9.95 -7.63
CA ASN A 199 13.53 10.54 -8.80
C ASN A 199 14.41 11.74 -8.41
N LYS A 200 13.90 12.64 -7.56
CA LYS A 200 14.64 13.79 -7.10
C LYS A 200 15.94 13.36 -6.38
N TYR A 201 15.88 12.32 -5.56
CA TYR A 201 17.06 11.77 -4.91
C TYR A 201 18.07 11.21 -5.93
N ILE A 202 17.60 10.39 -6.90
CA ILE A 202 18.45 9.79 -7.93
C ILE A 202 19.15 10.87 -8.77
N ASP A 203 18.42 11.94 -9.11
CA ASP A 203 18.93 13.00 -10.00
C ASP A 203 19.92 13.94 -9.30
N SER A 204 19.75 14.22 -7.99
CA SER A 204 20.52 15.27 -7.30
C SER A 204 21.35 14.77 -6.12
N ASN A 205 21.06 13.62 -5.54
CA ASN A 205 21.57 13.15 -4.24
C ASN A 205 21.39 14.19 -3.10
N ASN A 206 20.45 15.13 -3.27
CA ASN A 206 20.21 16.24 -2.36
C ASN A 206 18.93 16.03 -1.53
N LEU A 207 19.11 15.71 -0.26
CA LEU A 207 18.00 15.44 0.64
C LEU A 207 17.13 16.69 0.92
N GLN A 208 17.68 17.90 0.86
CA GLN A 208 16.87 19.10 1.02
C GLN A 208 15.88 19.26 -0.14
N GLU A 209 16.33 19.00 -1.38
CA GLU A 209 15.42 19.00 -2.53
C GLU A 209 14.36 17.91 -2.45
N VAL A 210 14.71 16.72 -1.94
CA VAL A 210 13.75 15.63 -1.66
C VAL A 210 12.70 16.10 -0.66
N MET A 211 13.11 16.74 0.44
CA MET A 211 12.18 17.26 1.46
C MET A 211 11.23 18.31 0.89
N VAL A 212 11.68 19.19 0.00
CA VAL A 212 10.81 20.16 -0.69
C VAL A 212 9.71 19.42 -1.47
N VAL A 213 10.08 18.41 -2.25
CA VAL A 213 9.12 17.58 -3.01
C VAL A 213 8.11 16.90 -2.08
N GLN A 214 8.57 16.33 -0.97
CA GLN A 214 7.70 15.68 0.02
C GLN A 214 6.73 16.67 0.66
N GLN A 215 7.20 17.87 1.02
CA GLN A 215 6.35 18.93 1.56
C GLN A 215 5.29 19.39 0.55
N ASP A 216 5.62 19.45 -0.74
CA ASP A 216 4.66 19.77 -1.79
C ASP A 216 3.59 18.68 -1.94
N ILE A 217 3.96 17.40 -1.82
CA ILE A 217 3.02 16.28 -1.81
C ILE A 217 2.08 16.37 -0.59
N ILE A 218 2.62 16.65 0.60
CA ILE A 218 1.81 16.83 1.82
C ILE A 218 0.83 18.00 1.65
N ARG A 219 1.27 19.12 1.06
CA ARG A 219 0.38 20.26 0.77
C ARG A 219 -0.70 19.89 -0.23
N LEU A 220 -0.37 19.07 -1.25
CA LEU A 220 -1.35 18.57 -2.21
C LEU A 220 -2.42 17.71 -1.51
N TYR A 221 -2.02 16.78 -0.65
CA TYR A 221 -2.96 15.95 0.12
C TYR A 221 -3.89 16.80 1.00
N LYS A 222 -3.38 17.83 1.65
CA LYS A 222 -4.21 18.78 2.44
C LYS A 222 -5.19 19.56 1.57
N ARG A 223 -4.82 19.95 0.34
CA ARG A 223 -5.75 20.59 -0.61
C ARG A 223 -6.86 19.63 -1.05
N ASP A 224 -6.50 18.36 -1.30
CA ASP A 224 -7.50 17.35 -1.67
C ASP A 224 -8.52 17.13 -0.54
N ILE A 225 -8.06 17.05 0.71
CA ILE A 225 -8.91 16.98 1.90
C ILE A 225 -9.92 18.16 1.89
N ALA A 226 -9.43 19.37 1.64
CA ALA A 226 -10.26 20.57 1.65
C ALA A 226 -11.32 20.61 0.54
N GLN A 227 -11.06 19.96 -0.61
CA GLN A 227 -11.97 19.94 -1.76
C GLN A 227 -13.07 18.89 -1.63
N TYR A 228 -12.74 17.71 -1.06
CA TYR A 228 -13.61 16.54 -1.10
C TYR A 228 -14.65 16.47 0.01
N ASP A 229 -14.34 17.00 1.18
CA ASP A 229 -15.27 17.03 2.31
C ASP A 229 -15.21 18.40 2.99
N PRO A 230 -15.84 19.42 2.39
CA PRO A 230 -15.85 20.77 2.94
C PRO A 230 -16.40 20.84 4.37
N ASP A 231 -17.36 19.95 4.70
CA ASP A 231 -18.02 19.94 6.01
C ASP A 231 -17.15 19.33 7.11
N ASN A 232 -16.32 18.31 6.78
CA ASN A 232 -15.46 17.61 7.72
C ASN A 232 -13.95 17.86 7.48
N LYS A 233 -13.58 18.75 6.54
CA LYS A 233 -12.19 19.02 6.15
C LYS A 233 -11.27 19.30 7.35
N LEU A 234 -11.74 20.06 8.33
CA LEU A 234 -10.97 20.40 9.52
C LEU A 234 -10.65 19.16 10.35
N TYR A 235 -11.60 18.23 10.48
CA TYR A 235 -11.37 16.98 11.21
C TYR A 235 -10.39 16.06 10.47
N ILE A 236 -10.52 15.93 9.16
CA ILE A 236 -9.64 15.08 8.35
C ILE A 236 -8.21 15.64 8.38
N GLU A 237 -8.04 16.95 8.22
CA GLU A 237 -6.73 17.60 8.28
C GLU A 237 -6.10 17.50 9.68
N GLU A 238 -6.89 17.66 10.74
CA GLU A 238 -6.44 17.53 12.11
C GLU A 238 -6.00 16.09 12.42
N ILE A 239 -6.77 15.08 12.00
CA ILE A 239 -6.39 13.67 12.10
C ILE A 239 -5.07 13.43 11.37
N PHE A 240 -4.93 13.93 10.14
CA PHE A 240 -3.71 13.75 9.34
C PHE A 240 -2.48 14.37 10.04
N ASN A 241 -2.62 15.57 10.61
CA ASN A 241 -1.56 16.25 11.34
C ASN A 241 -1.19 15.57 12.67
N LEU A 242 -2.14 14.82 13.28
CA LEU A 242 -1.91 14.08 14.50
C LEU A 242 -1.21 12.72 14.30
N ILE A 243 -1.06 12.24 13.07
CA ILE A 243 -0.39 10.95 12.83
C ILE A 243 1.02 10.91 13.45
N PRO A 244 1.95 11.87 13.16
CA PRO A 244 3.29 11.81 13.72
C PRO A 244 3.34 11.84 15.26
N PRO A 245 2.65 12.76 15.97
CA PRO A 245 2.67 12.77 17.42
C PRO A 245 1.99 11.56 18.08
N GLU A 246 0.95 10.97 17.46
CA GLU A 246 0.32 9.74 17.97
C GLU A 246 1.26 8.55 17.86
N LEU A 247 1.97 8.39 16.75
CA LEU A 247 2.96 7.33 16.55
C LEU A 247 4.15 7.44 17.49
N ASN A 248 4.50 8.64 17.93
CA ASN A 248 5.56 8.87 18.93
C ASN A 248 5.08 8.76 20.38
N ALA A 249 3.79 8.62 20.63
CA ALA A 249 3.23 8.42 21.96
C ALA A 249 3.54 7.00 22.47
N LYS A 250 3.57 6.84 23.79
CA LYS A 250 3.95 5.57 24.45
C LYS A 250 3.14 4.36 23.96
N ASN A 251 1.85 4.53 23.70
CA ASN A 251 0.96 3.44 23.27
C ASN A 251 0.64 3.44 21.78
N LYS A 252 1.14 4.43 21.02
CA LYS A 252 1.01 4.58 19.56
C LYS A 252 -0.41 4.39 18.98
N ARG A 253 -1.44 4.30 19.84
CA ARG A 253 -2.84 4.23 19.44
C ARG A 253 -3.36 5.62 19.16
N PHE A 254 -4.20 5.75 18.13
CA PHE A 254 -4.85 7.01 17.83
C PHE A 254 -5.86 7.37 18.94
N ILE A 255 -5.60 8.46 19.67
CA ILE A 255 -6.41 8.89 20.81
C ILE A 255 -7.37 9.99 20.38
N LEU A 256 -8.65 9.63 20.18
CA LEU A 256 -9.69 10.57 19.73
C LEU A 256 -9.85 11.80 20.63
N LYS A 257 -9.61 11.66 21.95
CA LYS A 257 -9.67 12.78 22.89
C LYS A 257 -8.68 13.90 22.61
N ARG A 258 -7.63 13.64 21.80
CA ARG A 258 -6.71 14.69 21.34
C ARG A 258 -7.31 15.58 20.25
N LEU A 259 -8.30 15.09 19.50
CA LEU A 259 -9.09 15.91 18.60
C LEU A 259 -10.09 16.78 19.37
N ASN A 260 -10.78 16.18 20.34
CA ASN A 260 -11.74 16.87 21.19
C ASN A 260 -12.01 16.00 22.43
N GLU A 261 -12.10 16.59 23.62
CA GLU A 261 -12.33 15.87 24.89
C GLU A 261 -13.58 14.99 24.86
N ASN A 262 -14.61 15.42 24.13
CA ASN A 262 -15.88 14.70 23.95
C ASN A 262 -15.96 13.93 22.63
N ALA A 263 -14.83 13.67 21.96
CA ALA A 263 -14.82 13.00 20.68
C ALA A 263 -15.35 11.56 20.78
N LYS A 264 -16.35 11.24 19.96
CA LYS A 264 -16.88 9.90 19.75
C LYS A 264 -16.46 9.39 18.39
N PHE A 265 -16.11 8.10 18.28
CA PHE A 265 -15.61 7.49 17.05
C PHE A 265 -16.60 7.66 15.87
N GLU A 266 -17.90 7.52 16.14
CA GLU A 266 -18.95 7.60 15.13
C GLU A 266 -18.92 8.94 14.36
N ARG A 267 -18.53 10.03 15.04
CA ARG A 267 -18.43 11.36 14.41
C ARG A 267 -17.25 11.46 13.43
N TYR A 268 -16.15 10.76 13.72
CA TYR A 268 -14.90 10.86 12.95
C TYR A 268 -14.68 9.65 12.01
N GLN A 269 -15.54 8.64 12.07
CA GLN A 269 -15.40 7.40 11.30
C GLN A 269 -15.25 7.65 9.81
N ASN A 270 -16.04 8.56 9.24
CA ASN A 270 -15.97 8.90 7.83
C ASN A 270 -14.64 9.58 7.47
N SER A 271 -14.08 10.40 8.37
CA SER A 271 -12.78 11.05 8.17
C SER A 271 -11.63 10.04 8.13
N PHE A 272 -11.63 9.04 9.02
CA PHE A 272 -10.65 7.94 8.98
C PHE A 272 -10.81 7.09 7.73
N LEU A 273 -12.06 6.78 7.36
CA LEU A 273 -12.36 6.02 6.15
C LEU A 273 -11.90 6.78 4.90
N TRP A 274 -12.08 8.10 4.88
CA TRP A 274 -11.60 8.93 3.79
C TRP A 274 -10.07 8.84 3.66
N LEU A 275 -9.32 9.06 4.76
CA LEU A 275 -7.86 8.99 4.74
C LEU A 275 -7.34 7.62 4.26
N LYS A 276 -7.99 6.54 4.69
CA LYS A 276 -7.70 5.18 4.23
C LYS A 276 -7.96 5.04 2.72
N ASN A 277 -9.15 5.41 2.27
CA ASN A 277 -9.57 5.23 0.89
C ASN A 277 -8.83 6.16 -0.08
N ALA A 278 -8.40 7.33 0.39
CA ALA A 278 -7.50 8.22 -0.32
C ALA A 278 -6.07 7.66 -0.45
N GLY A 279 -5.75 6.61 0.30
CA GLY A 279 -4.43 6.00 0.31
C GLY A 279 -3.37 6.86 0.98
N VAL A 280 -3.76 7.82 1.84
CA VAL A 280 -2.81 8.74 2.51
C VAL A 280 -2.49 8.32 3.94
N ALA A 281 -3.33 7.47 4.55
CA ALA A 281 -3.07 6.88 5.85
C ALA A 281 -3.49 5.41 5.92
N LEU A 282 -2.81 4.66 6.77
CA LEU A 282 -2.92 3.20 6.90
C LEU A 282 -3.40 2.86 8.31
N PRO A 283 -4.69 2.60 8.55
CA PRO A 283 -5.19 2.17 9.84
C PRO A 283 -4.86 0.69 10.08
N VAL A 284 -4.20 0.40 11.19
CA VAL A 284 -3.90 -0.95 11.68
C VAL A 284 -4.72 -1.18 12.95
N TYR A 285 -5.68 -2.10 12.88
CA TYR A 285 -6.66 -2.32 13.96
C TYR A 285 -6.14 -3.28 15.02
N ASN A 286 -6.68 -3.17 16.23
CA ASN A 286 -6.40 -4.09 17.32
C ASN A 286 -7.10 -5.43 17.14
N VAL A 287 -6.40 -6.51 17.52
CA VAL A 287 -6.98 -7.81 17.82
C VAL A 287 -6.66 -8.22 19.25
N GLU A 288 -7.65 -8.70 19.99
CA GLU A 288 -7.45 -9.15 21.38
C GLU A 288 -7.06 -10.63 21.45
N GLU A 289 -7.47 -11.41 20.45
CA GLU A 289 -7.13 -12.81 20.29
C GLU A 289 -6.58 -13.07 18.88
N PRO A 290 -5.33 -13.53 18.75
CA PRO A 290 -4.73 -13.79 17.45
C PRO A 290 -5.11 -15.17 16.92
N LYS A 291 -6.40 -15.38 16.70
CA LYS A 291 -6.98 -16.61 16.13
C LYS A 291 -7.49 -16.35 14.72
N ILE A 292 -7.33 -17.31 13.84
CA ILE A 292 -7.79 -17.25 12.45
C ILE A 292 -9.33 -17.43 12.39
N PRO A 293 -10.04 -16.62 11.59
CA PRO A 293 -9.59 -15.45 10.85
C PRO A 293 -9.42 -14.21 11.75
N LEU A 294 -8.29 -13.51 11.62
CA LEU A 294 -7.98 -12.32 12.44
C LEU A 294 -9.05 -11.22 12.32
N LEU A 295 -9.67 -11.11 11.15
CA LEU A 295 -10.75 -10.15 10.88
C LEU A 295 -11.90 -10.25 11.89
N LEU A 296 -12.22 -11.45 12.37
CA LEU A 296 -13.33 -11.67 13.32
C LEU A 296 -13.01 -11.16 14.73
N ALA A 297 -11.71 -11.10 15.09
CA ALA A 297 -11.24 -10.59 16.39
C ALA A 297 -10.92 -9.09 16.37
N ARG A 298 -11.16 -8.40 15.25
CA ARG A 298 -10.82 -7.00 15.04
C ARG A 298 -11.69 -6.07 15.87
N SER A 299 -11.07 -5.20 16.65
CA SER A 299 -11.73 -4.09 17.35
C SER A 299 -12.15 -2.99 16.35
N ARG A 300 -13.33 -2.41 16.52
CA ARG A 300 -13.85 -1.39 15.58
C ARG A 300 -13.20 -0.02 15.73
N ASN A 301 -12.85 0.37 16.95
CA ASN A 301 -12.46 1.73 17.33
C ASN A 301 -11.09 1.82 17.99
N LEU A 302 -10.32 0.73 18.00
CA LEU A 302 -8.95 0.70 18.51
C LEU A 302 -8.00 0.42 17.35
N PHE A 303 -7.21 1.41 16.96
CA PHE A 303 -6.27 1.31 15.86
C PHE A 303 -5.06 2.22 16.06
N LYS A 304 -3.95 1.86 15.42
CA LYS A 304 -2.81 2.72 15.14
C LYS A 304 -3.02 3.31 13.74
N LEU A 305 -2.62 4.55 13.50
CA LEU A 305 -2.75 5.20 12.20
C LEU A 305 -1.36 5.56 11.69
N PHE A 306 -0.94 4.90 10.61
CA PHE A 306 0.36 5.11 9.98
C PHE A 306 0.23 5.99 8.75
N GLN A 307 1.31 6.67 8.36
CA GLN A 307 1.41 7.34 7.06
C GLN A 307 1.57 6.29 5.94
N SER A 308 0.99 6.57 4.78
CA SER A 308 1.12 5.68 3.62
C SER A 308 2.52 5.63 3.03
N ASP A 309 3.38 6.59 3.38
CA ASP A 309 4.77 6.65 2.97
C ASP A 309 5.67 7.12 4.13
N VAL A 310 6.72 6.37 4.40
CA VAL A 310 7.63 6.66 5.53
C VAL A 310 8.43 7.94 5.31
N GLY A 311 8.76 8.29 4.07
CA GLY A 311 9.42 9.54 3.75
C GLY A 311 8.52 10.75 3.99
N LEU A 312 7.22 10.64 3.70
CA LEU A 312 6.26 11.69 4.06
C LEU A 312 6.09 11.82 5.57
N LEU A 313 6.21 10.73 6.34
CA LEU A 313 6.26 10.81 7.79
C LEU A 313 7.52 11.55 8.26
N ALA A 314 8.69 11.17 7.75
CA ALA A 314 9.95 11.80 8.10
C ALA A 314 9.99 13.30 7.74
N ALA A 315 9.34 13.69 6.63
CA ALA A 315 9.24 15.10 6.21
C ALA A 315 8.34 15.96 7.11
N GLN A 316 7.53 15.35 7.98
CA GLN A 316 6.72 16.06 8.96
C GLN A 316 7.46 16.33 10.29
N TYR A 317 8.65 15.77 10.47
CA TYR A 317 9.50 16.06 11.62
C TYR A 317 10.27 17.37 11.44
N ALA A 318 10.86 17.88 12.53
CA ALA A 318 11.68 19.08 12.50
C ALA A 318 12.90 18.91 11.58
N GLU A 319 13.37 20.02 11.02
CA GLU A 319 14.59 20.03 10.20
C GLU A 319 15.79 19.45 10.94
N GLY A 320 16.63 18.71 10.21
CA GLY A 320 17.82 18.05 10.74
C GLY A 320 17.58 16.65 11.32
N ILE A 321 16.34 16.27 11.63
CA ILE A 321 16.03 14.89 12.08
C ILE A 321 16.36 13.87 10.99
N GLN A 322 16.13 14.20 9.73
CA GLN A 322 16.39 13.34 8.57
C GLN A 322 17.86 12.90 8.48
N LEU A 323 18.79 13.83 8.69
CA LEU A 323 20.22 13.51 8.70
C LEU A 323 20.60 12.60 9.88
N ARG A 324 19.96 12.80 11.03
CA ARG A 324 20.16 11.95 12.21
C ARG A 324 19.61 10.53 11.98
N ILE A 325 18.47 10.39 11.26
CA ILE A 325 17.92 9.09 10.86
C ILE A 325 18.94 8.33 10.00
N ILE A 326 19.47 8.96 8.95
CA ILE A 326 20.46 8.34 8.05
C ILE A 326 21.73 7.91 8.80
N LYS A 327 22.21 8.73 9.74
CA LYS A 327 23.38 8.41 10.56
C LYS A 327 23.11 7.30 11.60
N GLY A 328 21.86 6.91 11.79
CA GLY A 328 21.49 5.93 12.81
C GLY A 328 21.75 6.46 14.23
N ASP A 329 21.46 7.74 14.46
CA ASP A 329 21.69 8.40 15.74
C ASP A 329 20.82 7.79 16.84
N LYS A 330 21.45 7.31 17.91
CA LYS A 330 20.81 6.55 19.00
C LYS A 330 19.84 7.37 19.85
N ASP A 331 19.93 8.70 19.78
CA ASP A 331 19.07 9.60 20.56
C ASP A 331 17.70 9.84 19.87
N ILE A 332 17.51 9.32 18.66
CA ILE A 332 16.21 9.37 17.97
C ILE A 332 15.37 8.14 18.36
N ASN A 333 14.09 8.37 18.65
CA ASN A 333 13.14 7.30 18.75
C ASN A 333 12.76 6.76 17.37
N PHE A 334 13.53 5.79 16.88
CA PHE A 334 13.28 5.14 15.59
C PHE A 334 12.04 4.23 15.60
N GLY A 335 11.49 3.88 16.75
CA GLY A 335 10.43 2.89 16.85
C GLY A 335 9.22 3.23 15.98
N SER A 336 8.76 4.49 16.01
CA SER A 336 7.60 4.92 15.21
C SER A 336 7.87 4.90 13.70
N ILE A 337 9.08 5.29 13.28
CA ILE A 337 9.48 5.32 11.87
C ILE A 337 9.62 3.89 11.33
N TYR A 338 10.23 2.99 12.10
CA TYR A 338 10.39 1.58 11.75
C TYR A 338 9.04 0.88 11.66
N GLU A 339 8.15 1.08 12.65
CA GLU A 339 6.81 0.52 12.57
C GLU A 339 6.01 1.07 11.39
N ASN A 340 6.19 2.36 11.03
CA ASN A 340 5.53 2.91 9.84
C ASN A 340 6.04 2.25 8.56
N ALA A 341 7.35 2.05 8.42
CA ALA A 341 7.91 1.35 7.26
C ALA A 341 7.40 -0.09 7.18
N VAL A 342 7.36 -0.82 8.32
CA VAL A 342 6.81 -2.18 8.36
C VAL A 342 5.33 -2.21 8.00
N ALA A 343 4.51 -1.29 8.51
CA ALA A 343 3.08 -1.20 8.17
C ALA A 343 2.87 -0.95 6.67
N GLN A 344 3.66 -0.05 6.09
CA GLN A 344 3.65 0.27 4.66
C GLN A 344 4.01 -0.95 3.81
N GLU A 345 5.11 -1.65 4.14
CA GLU A 345 5.57 -2.84 3.42
C GLU A 345 4.52 -3.96 3.48
N LEU A 346 4.01 -4.28 4.68
CA LEU A 346 2.99 -5.32 4.84
C LEU A 346 1.77 -5.07 3.96
N ILE A 347 1.27 -3.83 3.93
CA ILE A 347 0.09 -3.48 3.14
C ILE A 347 0.41 -3.48 1.64
N ALA A 348 1.57 -2.96 1.22
CA ALA A 348 2.02 -2.98 -0.17
C ALA A 348 2.16 -4.42 -0.71
N HIS A 349 2.54 -5.35 0.16
CA HIS A 349 2.67 -6.78 -0.14
C HIS A 349 1.34 -7.57 -0.04
N GLY A 350 0.21 -6.86 0.10
CA GLY A 350 -1.13 -7.47 0.10
C GLY A 350 -1.51 -8.18 1.39
N LEU A 351 -0.76 -7.95 2.47
CA LEU A 351 -1.09 -8.41 3.80
C LEU A 351 -2.00 -7.41 4.51
N GLU A 352 -2.89 -7.89 5.38
CA GLU A 352 -3.69 -7.05 6.26
C GLU A 352 -3.09 -7.11 7.68
N PRO A 353 -2.32 -6.08 8.10
CA PRO A 353 -1.74 -6.06 9.43
C PRO A 353 -2.76 -5.66 10.48
N TYR A 354 -2.66 -6.32 11.61
CA TYR A 354 -3.30 -5.95 12.88
C TYR A 354 -2.22 -5.73 13.92
N TYR A 355 -2.51 -5.03 15.03
CA TYR A 355 -1.67 -5.09 16.21
C TYR A 355 -2.38 -5.87 17.31
N TYR A 356 -1.60 -6.52 18.16
CA TYR A 356 -2.14 -7.26 19.30
C TYR A 356 -2.00 -6.43 20.56
N ASN A 357 -3.08 -6.27 21.32
CA ASN A 357 -3.00 -5.68 22.64
C ASN A 357 -3.98 -6.38 23.58
N ASN A 358 -3.42 -6.99 24.62
CA ASN A 358 -4.16 -7.68 25.63
C ASN A 358 -3.66 -7.26 27.03
N LYS A 359 -4.57 -6.90 27.94
CA LYS A 359 -4.24 -6.40 29.29
C LYS A 359 -3.33 -7.34 30.09
N LYS A 360 -3.44 -8.66 29.87
CA LYS A 360 -2.69 -9.68 30.62
C LYS A 360 -1.36 -10.04 29.97
N ARG A 361 -1.26 -9.97 28.63
CA ARG A 361 -0.12 -10.49 27.87
C ARG A 361 0.76 -9.42 27.24
N GLY A 362 0.28 -8.19 27.20
CA GLY A 362 1.01 -7.05 26.63
C GLY A 362 0.61 -6.68 25.23
N GLU A 363 1.46 -5.90 24.56
CA GLU A 363 1.24 -5.38 23.21
C GLU A 363 2.34 -5.88 22.27
N LEU A 364 1.94 -6.31 21.06
CA LEU A 364 2.82 -6.58 19.92
C LEU A 364 2.56 -5.59 18.79
N ASP A 365 3.59 -5.25 18.08
CA ASP A 365 3.52 -4.24 17.02
C ASP A 365 2.62 -4.67 15.89
N PHE A 366 2.77 -5.91 15.39
CA PHE A 366 1.91 -6.45 14.34
C PHE A 366 1.62 -7.94 14.51
N VAL A 367 0.48 -8.35 13.96
CA VAL A 367 0.12 -9.73 13.66
C VAL A 367 -0.50 -9.77 12.27
N VAL A 368 -0.11 -10.75 11.47
CA VAL A 368 -0.65 -10.96 10.11
C VAL A 368 -1.08 -12.41 9.92
N GLU A 369 -1.93 -12.64 8.93
CA GLU A 369 -2.37 -13.96 8.53
C GLU A 369 -1.69 -14.35 7.21
N ILE A 370 -0.85 -15.39 7.24
CA ILE A 370 -0.11 -15.88 6.08
C ILE A 370 -0.24 -17.40 5.99
N GLY A 371 -0.67 -17.91 4.82
CA GLY A 371 -0.79 -19.35 4.59
C GLY A 371 -1.70 -20.07 5.59
N GLY A 372 -2.75 -19.42 6.06
CA GLY A 372 -3.67 -19.97 7.06
C GLY A 372 -3.06 -20.06 8.47
N LYS A 373 -2.03 -19.28 8.77
CA LYS A 373 -1.39 -19.21 10.09
C LYS A 373 -1.25 -17.77 10.53
N VAL A 374 -1.26 -17.55 11.84
CA VAL A 374 -0.94 -16.24 12.42
C VAL A 374 0.55 -16.12 12.58
N LEU A 375 1.12 -15.04 12.08
CA LEU A 375 2.53 -14.66 12.25
C LEU A 375 2.60 -13.40 13.12
N PRO A 376 3.07 -13.50 14.38
CA PRO A 376 3.40 -12.36 15.21
C PRO A 376 4.68 -11.68 14.74
N ILE A 377 4.68 -10.35 14.74
CA ILE A 377 5.81 -9.52 14.32
C ILE A 377 6.07 -8.46 15.39
N GLU A 378 7.32 -8.40 15.83
CA GLU A 378 7.83 -7.34 16.71
C GLU A 378 8.86 -6.51 15.97
N VAL A 379 8.90 -5.21 16.20
CA VAL A 379 9.82 -4.27 15.54
C VAL A 379 10.71 -3.61 16.60
N LYS A 380 12.01 -3.82 16.50
CA LYS A 380 13.01 -3.31 17.43
C LYS A 380 14.02 -2.41 16.72
N SER A 381 14.04 -1.14 17.08
CA SER A 381 15.02 -0.17 16.56
C SER A 381 16.24 0.01 17.48
N GLY A 382 16.17 -0.48 18.73
CA GLY A 382 17.23 -0.43 19.74
C GLY A 382 18.13 -1.64 19.75
N LYS A 383 18.98 -1.76 20.79
CA LYS A 383 19.90 -2.90 20.99
C LYS A 383 19.27 -4.06 21.75
N ASP A 384 18.21 -3.79 22.55
CA ASP A 384 17.61 -4.78 23.44
C ASP A 384 16.48 -5.55 22.74
N TYR A 385 16.78 -6.10 21.57
CA TYR A 385 15.79 -6.83 20.76
C TYR A 385 15.53 -8.26 21.25
N ASP A 386 16.34 -8.80 22.17
CA ASP A 386 16.10 -10.09 22.81
C ASP A 386 15.01 -10.01 23.92
N VAL A 387 14.67 -8.79 24.35
CA VAL A 387 13.65 -8.57 25.39
C VAL A 387 12.31 -8.23 24.75
N HIS A 388 11.43 -9.23 24.67
CA HIS A 388 10.10 -9.10 24.09
C HIS A 388 9.06 -9.89 24.88
N HIS A 389 8.78 -9.44 26.10
CA HIS A 389 7.88 -10.13 27.04
C HIS A 389 6.50 -10.43 26.44
N ALA A 390 5.91 -9.50 25.68
CA ALA A 390 4.61 -9.72 25.07
C ALA A 390 4.64 -10.83 24.02
N LEU A 391 5.69 -10.88 23.19
CA LEU A 391 5.88 -11.94 22.20
C LEU A 391 6.06 -13.29 22.89
N SER A 392 6.90 -13.38 23.92
CA SER A 392 7.11 -14.61 24.67
C SER A 392 5.80 -15.11 25.30
N ASN A 393 5.07 -14.23 25.99
CA ASN A 393 3.76 -14.56 26.60
C ASN A 393 2.73 -15.03 25.56
N MET A 394 2.82 -14.54 24.35
CA MET A 394 1.92 -14.91 23.26
C MET A 394 2.33 -16.28 22.66
N MET A 395 3.64 -16.50 22.43
CA MET A 395 4.18 -17.75 21.90
C MET A 395 3.99 -18.93 22.86
N ASP A 396 4.01 -18.68 24.17
CA ASP A 396 3.80 -19.69 25.22
C ASP A 396 2.30 -20.03 25.44
N CYS A 397 1.40 -19.36 24.70
CA CYS A 397 -0.02 -19.62 24.81
C CYS A 397 -0.48 -20.76 23.90
N ASP A 398 -0.69 -21.95 24.46
CA ASP A 398 -1.12 -23.14 23.72
C ASP A 398 -2.40 -22.96 22.90
N GLU A 399 -3.32 -22.08 23.35
CA GLU A 399 -4.56 -21.78 22.66
C GLU A 399 -4.34 -21.13 21.28
N TYR A 400 -3.23 -20.39 21.11
CA TYR A 400 -2.95 -19.66 19.87
C TYR A 400 -2.24 -20.51 18.82
N LYS A 401 -1.65 -21.65 19.22
CA LYS A 401 -0.98 -22.62 18.33
C LYS A 401 0.03 -21.97 17.38
N LEU A 402 0.77 -20.97 17.87
CA LEU A 402 1.75 -20.23 17.09
C LEU A 402 2.97 -21.10 16.80
N VAL A 403 3.41 -21.10 15.54
CA VAL A 403 4.51 -21.95 15.09
C VAL A 403 5.81 -21.17 14.89
N GLU A 404 5.71 -19.89 14.53
CA GLU A 404 6.85 -19.01 14.28
C GLU A 404 6.46 -17.58 14.63
N ALA A 405 7.45 -16.76 14.95
CA ALA A 405 7.34 -15.31 15.11
C ALA A 405 8.56 -14.64 14.49
N VAL A 406 8.43 -13.37 14.07
CA VAL A 406 9.53 -12.58 13.53
C VAL A 406 9.80 -11.36 14.39
N VAL A 407 11.08 -11.12 14.69
CA VAL A 407 11.55 -9.88 15.32
C VAL A 407 12.43 -9.13 14.32
N PHE A 408 11.91 -8.08 13.74
CA PHE A 408 12.70 -7.20 12.87
C PHE A 408 13.56 -6.26 13.70
N ASN A 409 14.85 -6.22 13.41
CA ASN A 409 15.83 -5.44 14.17
C ASN A 409 16.97 -4.92 13.26
N ASN A 410 18.02 -4.33 13.87
CA ASN A 410 19.17 -3.79 13.13
C ASN A 410 20.28 -4.81 12.89
N ASP A 411 20.24 -5.96 13.56
CA ASP A 411 21.30 -6.97 13.46
C ASP A 411 21.02 -7.99 12.36
N ASN A 412 22.00 -8.81 12.06
CA ASN A 412 21.92 -9.83 11.04
C ASN A 412 20.97 -10.98 11.44
N MET A 413 20.61 -11.81 10.46
CA MET A 413 19.68 -12.94 10.63
C MET A 413 20.18 -13.97 11.64
N ARG A 414 19.32 -14.38 12.56
CA ARG A 414 19.50 -15.55 13.44
C ARG A 414 18.14 -16.15 13.81
N VAL A 415 18.15 -17.41 14.16
CA VAL A 415 16.97 -18.14 14.63
C VAL A 415 17.20 -18.64 16.04
N SER A 416 16.22 -18.44 16.92
CA SER A 416 16.23 -18.97 18.27
C SER A 416 14.87 -19.58 18.61
N ALA A 417 14.81 -20.89 18.79
CA ALA A 417 13.57 -21.65 18.96
C ALA A 417 12.56 -21.36 17.83
N LYS A 418 11.42 -20.77 18.18
CA LYS A 418 10.35 -20.40 17.22
C LYS A 418 10.44 -18.93 16.75
N VAL A 419 11.49 -18.21 17.12
CA VAL A 419 11.64 -16.79 16.78
C VAL A 419 12.73 -16.58 15.75
N VAL A 420 12.40 -15.96 14.65
CA VAL A 420 13.32 -15.50 13.62
C VAL A 420 13.65 -14.03 13.89
N TYR A 421 14.90 -13.75 14.20
CA TYR A 421 15.43 -12.40 14.29
C TYR A 421 15.99 -12.03 12.92
N ALA A 422 15.45 -11.02 12.29
CA ALA A 422 15.81 -10.65 10.94
C ALA A 422 16.17 -9.16 10.85
N PRO A 423 17.14 -8.79 9.98
CA PRO A 423 17.35 -7.38 9.65
C PRO A 423 16.06 -6.75 9.17
N ILE A 424 15.77 -5.52 9.61
CA ILE A 424 14.49 -4.88 9.30
C ILE A 424 14.22 -4.75 7.79
N TYR A 425 15.25 -4.60 6.97
CA TYR A 425 15.08 -4.54 5.53
C TYR A 425 14.55 -5.85 4.91
N MET A 426 14.63 -6.99 5.63
CA MET A 426 14.08 -8.27 5.16
C MET A 426 12.54 -8.28 5.11
N ILE A 427 11.88 -7.27 5.68
CA ILE A 427 10.43 -7.07 5.53
C ILE A 427 10.00 -7.07 4.06
N MET A 428 10.88 -6.63 3.14
CA MET A 428 10.63 -6.61 1.70
C MET A 428 10.32 -7.99 1.10
N PHE A 429 10.61 -9.08 1.81
CA PHE A 429 10.35 -10.46 1.37
C PHE A 429 9.18 -11.11 2.11
N LEU A 430 8.55 -10.39 3.03
CA LEU A 430 7.35 -10.89 3.70
C LEU A 430 6.12 -10.55 2.87
N GLU A 431 5.72 -11.50 2.04
CA GLU A 431 4.63 -11.35 1.07
C GLU A 431 3.50 -12.34 1.36
N LYS A 432 2.31 -12.05 0.84
CA LYS A 432 1.21 -13.00 0.85
C LYS A 432 1.57 -14.18 -0.06
N ASN A 433 1.56 -15.39 0.51
CA ASN A 433 1.81 -16.59 -0.28
C ASN A 433 0.72 -16.76 -1.34
N ASP A 434 1.13 -17.03 -2.57
CA ASP A 434 0.22 -17.51 -3.60
C ASP A 434 -0.34 -18.86 -3.17
N VAL A 435 -1.66 -18.93 -3.05
CA VAL A 435 -2.34 -20.18 -2.73
C VAL A 435 -2.33 -21.05 -3.97
N ALA A 436 -1.67 -22.20 -3.88
CA ALA A 436 -1.75 -23.20 -4.96
C ALA A 436 -3.22 -23.56 -5.24
N PRO A 437 -3.60 -23.81 -6.51
CA PRO A 437 -4.95 -24.19 -6.85
C PRO A 437 -5.41 -25.39 -6.03
N ILE A 438 -6.51 -25.23 -5.29
CA ILE A 438 -7.10 -26.33 -4.51
C ILE A 438 -8.21 -26.95 -5.37
N TYR A 439 -7.97 -28.17 -5.84
CA TYR A 439 -8.95 -28.95 -6.56
C TYR A 439 -9.70 -29.85 -5.55
N TYR A 440 -10.95 -29.55 -5.29
CA TYR A 440 -11.82 -30.37 -4.46
C TYR A 440 -13.05 -30.79 -5.26
N LYS A 441 -13.20 -32.11 -5.46
CA LYS A 441 -14.36 -32.68 -6.14
C LYS A 441 -15.12 -33.56 -5.14
N VAL A 442 -16.36 -33.24 -4.94
CA VAL A 442 -17.27 -34.09 -4.14
C VAL A 442 -17.58 -35.36 -4.93
N ASP A 443 -17.41 -36.51 -4.32
CA ASP A 443 -17.87 -37.77 -4.89
C ASP A 443 -19.38 -37.87 -4.71
N LEU A 444 -20.08 -37.82 -5.81
CA LEU A 444 -21.57 -37.94 -5.87
C LEU A 444 -22.03 -39.31 -6.32
N SER A 445 -21.15 -40.30 -6.45
CA SER A 445 -21.47 -41.63 -6.96
C SER A 445 -22.55 -42.36 -6.14
N MET A 446 -22.66 -42.03 -4.84
CA MET A 446 -23.65 -42.61 -3.95
C MET A 446 -25.05 -41.96 -4.04
N LEU A 447 -25.14 -40.84 -4.79
CA LEU A 447 -26.37 -40.03 -4.95
C LEU A 447 -26.97 -40.16 -6.38
N GLN A 448 -26.28 -40.84 -7.27
CA GLN A 448 -26.73 -41.20 -8.62
C GLN A 448 -27.16 -42.65 -8.67
#